data_c204e1c45f50ad313a008ea4f4d42fb2
#
_entry.id   c204e1c45f50ad313a008ea4f4d42fb2
#
_cell.length_a   1.000
_cell.length_b   1.000
_cell.length_c   1.000
_cell.angle_alpha   90.00
_cell.angle_beta   90.00
_cell.angle_gamma   90.00
#
_symmetry.space_group_name_H-M   'P 1'
#
loop_
_entity.id
_entity.type
_entity.pdbx_description
1 polymer ?
#
loop_
_entity_poly.entity_id
_entity_poly.type
_entity_poly.pdbx_seq_one_letter_code
_entity_poly.pdbx_strand_id
1 'polypeptide(L)'
;MFRTFLLFGLIFIVFHATSQDLKNRREIDSTFCATKIDSLQKVTGFNKEITSQYKLPALIALSYFPELDSTRIIFKQKKIKTTLNSRPTIWSMIFRKRANRKFIIRINNRKEDSLVLLSVVPFNAKIGLLGHEFSHIIDYQNKNISGVFKRGWSYRNKKKKELFEKEIDSITISRGLGWQLYDWSVYVLEKSEARQEYKAFKKDIYLEPDEIKKLME
;
A
#
# COMPACT_ATOMS: atom_id res chain seq x y z
N MET A 1 3.31 -36.15 18.06
CA MET A 1 2.39 -35.26 17.31
C MET A 1 2.14 -33.91 17.99
N PHE A 2 2.39 -33.74 19.28
CA PHE A 2 2.16 -32.49 20.04
C PHE A 2 3.25 -31.42 19.95
N ARG A 3 4.48 -31.75 19.55
CA ARG A 3 5.60 -30.77 19.48
C ARG A 3 5.55 -29.80 18.29
N THR A 4 4.93 -30.20 17.20
CA THR A 4 4.85 -29.36 15.97
C THR A 4 3.81 -28.23 16.09
N PHE A 5 2.76 -28.44 16.86
CA PHE A 5 1.74 -27.40 17.10
C PHE A 5 2.22 -26.25 17.98
N LEU A 6 3.11 -26.54 18.98
CA LEU A 6 3.64 -25.50 19.86
C LEU A 6 4.60 -24.54 19.13
N LEU A 7 5.38 -25.03 18.17
CA LEU A 7 6.29 -24.18 17.37
C LEU A 7 5.52 -23.23 16.44
N PHE A 8 4.42 -23.69 15.84
CA PHE A 8 3.56 -22.83 15.03
C PHE A 8 2.85 -21.76 15.85
N GLY A 9 2.40 -22.11 17.05
CA GLY A 9 1.76 -21.16 17.97
C GLY A 9 2.71 -20.08 18.47
N LEU A 10 3.97 -20.44 18.79
CA LEU A 10 4.99 -19.48 19.23
C LEU A 10 5.43 -18.52 18.12
N ILE A 11 5.55 -19.00 16.88
CA ILE A 11 5.86 -18.14 15.73
C ILE A 11 4.72 -17.15 15.45
N PHE A 12 3.46 -17.59 15.62
CA PHE A 12 2.30 -16.72 15.44
C PHE A 12 2.20 -15.64 16.53
N ILE A 13 2.49 -15.99 17.79
CA ILE A 13 2.46 -15.06 18.94
C ILE A 13 3.59 -14.02 18.82
N VAL A 14 4.80 -14.41 18.47
CA VAL A 14 5.95 -13.49 18.28
C VAL A 14 5.68 -12.53 17.12
N PHE A 15 4.98 -12.96 16.09
CA PHE A 15 4.70 -12.12 14.91
C PHE A 15 3.53 -11.14 15.15
N HIS A 16 2.52 -11.53 15.91
CA HIS A 16 1.48 -10.60 16.36
C HIS A 16 2.06 -9.51 17.30
N ALA A 17 2.98 -9.87 18.18
CA ALA A 17 3.69 -8.90 19.01
C ALA A 17 4.50 -7.90 18.18
N THR A 18 5.24 -8.35 17.14
CA THR A 18 5.99 -7.43 16.26
C THR A 18 5.10 -6.57 15.38
N SER A 19 3.94 -7.06 14.96
CA SER A 19 2.97 -6.28 14.18
C SER A 19 2.25 -5.24 15.06
N GLN A 20 1.91 -5.56 16.30
CA GLN A 20 1.34 -4.59 17.25
C GLN A 20 2.37 -3.54 17.67
N ASP A 21 3.63 -3.91 17.83
CA ASP A 21 4.74 -3.00 18.14
C ASP A 21 5.02 -1.97 17.02
N LEU A 22 4.65 -2.26 15.79
CA LEU A 22 4.85 -1.35 14.65
C LEU A 22 3.64 -0.43 14.39
N LYS A 23 2.46 -0.72 14.98
CA LYS A 23 1.27 0.11 14.79
C LYS A 23 1.49 1.52 15.33
N ASN A 24 1.12 2.51 14.52
CA ASN A 24 1.17 3.94 14.83
C ASN A 24 2.57 4.48 15.19
N ARG A 25 3.65 3.78 14.82
CA ARG A 25 4.98 4.33 14.98
C ARG A 25 5.19 5.53 14.07
N ARG A 26 5.75 6.61 14.65
CA ARG A 26 6.10 7.81 13.86
C ARG A 26 7.14 7.48 12.78
N GLU A 27 8.09 6.62 13.09
CA GLU A 27 9.17 6.24 12.19
C GLU A 27 9.46 4.74 12.28
N ILE A 28 9.67 4.12 11.12
CA ILE A 28 10.05 2.72 10.98
C ILE A 28 11.52 2.68 10.56
N ASP A 29 12.36 2.13 11.43
CA ASP A 29 13.80 2.00 11.17
C ASP A 29 14.07 0.94 10.09
N SER A 30 14.60 1.41 8.96
CA SER A 30 14.93 0.54 7.83
C SER A 30 16.04 -0.46 8.15
N THR A 31 17.02 -0.09 8.98
CA THR A 31 18.16 -0.93 9.35
C THR A 31 17.68 -2.08 10.24
N PHE A 32 16.89 -1.77 11.26
CA PHE A 32 16.26 -2.78 12.11
C PHE A 32 15.37 -3.73 11.31
N CYS A 33 14.53 -3.19 10.43
CA CYS A 33 13.63 -4.01 9.61
C CYS A 33 14.38 -4.88 8.59
N ALA A 34 15.54 -4.43 8.09
CA ALA A 34 16.36 -5.23 7.19
C ALA A 34 16.85 -6.53 7.85
N THR A 35 17.16 -6.51 9.14
CA THR A 35 17.54 -7.74 9.90
C THR A 35 16.39 -8.76 10.00
N LYS A 36 15.15 -8.35 9.77
CA LYS A 36 13.93 -9.18 9.86
C LYS A 36 13.35 -9.56 8.49
N ILE A 37 14.04 -9.24 7.39
CA ILE A 37 13.50 -9.40 6.02
C ILE A 37 13.09 -10.84 5.72
N ASP A 38 13.84 -11.84 6.17
CA ASP A 38 13.52 -13.25 5.93
C ASP A 38 12.27 -13.70 6.70
N SER A 39 12.09 -13.21 7.92
CA SER A 39 10.87 -13.43 8.70
C SER A 39 9.67 -12.75 8.06
N LEU A 40 9.79 -11.50 7.63
CA LEU A 40 8.76 -10.78 6.90
C LEU A 40 8.41 -11.50 5.59
N GLN A 41 9.42 -11.97 4.83
CA GLN A 41 9.21 -12.72 3.60
C GLN A 41 8.42 -14.01 3.82
N LYS A 42 8.70 -14.75 4.90
CA LYS A 42 7.99 -15.99 5.23
C LYS A 42 6.52 -15.75 5.54
N VAL A 43 6.20 -14.66 6.21
CA VAL A 43 4.84 -14.37 6.69
C VAL A 43 4.03 -13.61 5.65
N THR A 44 4.56 -12.54 5.09
CA THR A 44 3.81 -11.63 4.20
C THR A 44 4.16 -11.80 2.72
N GLY A 45 5.25 -12.49 2.42
CA GLY A 45 5.76 -12.63 1.06
C GLY A 45 5.15 -13.75 0.23
N PHE A 46 4.31 -14.59 0.81
CA PHE A 46 3.65 -15.68 0.08
C PHE A 46 2.75 -15.13 -1.04
N ASN A 47 2.83 -15.74 -2.24
CA ASN A 47 2.10 -15.28 -3.44
C ASN A 47 2.41 -13.84 -3.88
N LYS A 48 3.57 -13.29 -3.50
CA LYS A 48 3.99 -11.95 -3.89
C LYS A 48 5.18 -12.02 -4.85
N GLU A 49 5.06 -11.30 -5.97
CA GLU A 49 6.16 -11.07 -6.92
C GLU A 49 6.58 -9.60 -6.78
N ILE A 50 7.55 -9.33 -5.88
CA ILE A 50 7.98 -7.98 -5.56
C ILE A 50 9.36 -7.72 -6.17
N THR A 51 9.53 -6.59 -6.85
CA THR A 51 10.85 -6.14 -7.34
C THR A 51 11.81 -5.97 -6.17
N SER A 52 13.04 -6.50 -6.26
CA SER A 52 14.02 -6.53 -5.17
C SER A 52 14.24 -5.16 -4.50
N GLN A 53 14.34 -4.10 -5.29
CA GLN A 53 14.52 -2.72 -4.84
C GLN A 53 13.42 -2.23 -3.86
N TYR A 54 12.20 -2.76 -3.95
CA TYR A 54 11.07 -2.34 -3.13
C TYR A 54 10.61 -3.43 -2.15
N LYS A 55 11.39 -4.53 -2.04
CA LYS A 55 11.00 -5.70 -1.27
C LYS A 55 10.79 -5.35 0.20
N LEU A 56 11.76 -4.72 0.84
CA LEU A 56 11.67 -4.40 2.27
C LEU A 56 10.48 -3.48 2.60
N PRO A 57 10.31 -2.29 2.00
CA PRO A 57 9.16 -1.45 2.32
C PRO A 57 7.81 -2.09 1.95
N ALA A 58 7.75 -2.94 0.92
CA ALA A 58 6.53 -3.64 0.57
C ALA A 58 6.16 -4.73 1.59
N LEU A 59 7.11 -5.54 2.07
CA LEU A 59 6.86 -6.55 3.10
C LEU A 59 6.45 -5.91 4.43
N ILE A 60 7.06 -4.79 4.79
CA ILE A 60 6.67 -4.02 5.98
C ILE A 60 5.25 -3.50 5.81
N ALA A 61 4.93 -2.83 4.72
CA ALA A 61 3.58 -2.35 4.48
C ALA A 61 2.55 -3.49 4.49
N LEU A 62 2.86 -4.65 3.86
CA LEU A 62 2.01 -5.84 3.86
C LEU A 62 1.73 -6.38 5.27
N SER A 63 2.66 -6.26 6.22
CA SER A 63 2.44 -6.75 7.60
C SER A 63 1.28 -6.05 8.32
N TYR A 64 0.82 -4.91 7.83
CA TYR A 64 -0.37 -4.22 8.31
C TYR A 64 -1.68 -4.71 7.64
N PHE A 65 -1.58 -5.63 6.68
CA PHE A 65 -2.70 -6.15 5.88
C PHE A 65 -2.72 -7.69 5.88
N PRO A 66 -2.95 -8.34 7.05
CA PRO A 66 -2.92 -9.81 7.14
C PRO A 66 -3.95 -10.49 6.22
N GLU A 67 -5.04 -9.81 5.85
CA GLU A 67 -6.02 -10.33 4.90
C GLU A 67 -5.44 -10.53 3.49
N LEU A 68 -4.31 -9.89 3.18
CA LEU A 68 -3.62 -10.03 1.91
C LEU A 68 -2.59 -11.18 1.89
N ASP A 69 -2.35 -11.90 2.99
CA ASP A 69 -1.28 -12.90 3.08
C ASP A 69 -1.36 -13.95 1.96
N SER A 70 -2.55 -14.48 1.67
CA SER A 70 -2.76 -15.43 0.58
C SER A 70 -2.98 -14.79 -0.80
N THR A 71 -3.15 -13.48 -0.87
CA THR A 71 -3.51 -12.75 -2.09
C THR A 71 -2.35 -12.70 -3.07
N ARG A 72 -2.61 -13.03 -4.35
CA ARG A 72 -1.59 -12.91 -5.39
C ARG A 72 -1.41 -11.46 -5.82
N ILE A 73 -0.25 -10.87 -5.52
CA ILE A 73 0.11 -9.49 -5.87
C ILE A 73 1.41 -9.49 -6.67
N ILE A 74 1.40 -8.81 -7.82
CA ILE A 74 2.56 -8.71 -8.72
C ILE A 74 2.91 -7.25 -8.92
N PHE A 75 4.17 -6.91 -8.67
CA PHE A 75 4.73 -5.60 -8.96
C PHE A 75 5.25 -5.58 -10.40
N LYS A 76 4.87 -4.55 -11.16
CA LYS A 76 5.31 -4.36 -12.54
C LYS A 76 5.69 -2.91 -12.81
N GLN A 77 6.86 -2.73 -13.38
CA GLN A 77 7.23 -1.41 -13.90
C GLN A 77 6.42 -1.10 -15.16
N LYS A 78 5.85 0.10 -15.23
CA LYS A 78 5.04 0.55 -16.37
C LYS A 78 5.00 2.07 -16.44
N LYS A 79 4.96 2.63 -17.64
CA LYS A 79 4.68 4.06 -17.84
C LYS A 79 3.24 4.36 -17.43
N ILE A 80 3.06 5.11 -16.35
CA ILE A 80 1.75 5.53 -15.80
C ILE A 80 1.80 7.02 -15.41
N LYS A 81 0.63 7.61 -15.11
CA LYS A 81 0.51 9.04 -14.77
C LYS A 81 0.64 9.34 -13.27
N THR A 82 0.84 8.33 -12.44
CA THR A 82 0.99 8.44 -10.99
C THR A 82 2.27 7.70 -10.57
N THR A 83 2.74 7.88 -9.36
CA THR A 83 3.91 7.15 -8.81
C THR A 83 3.66 5.65 -8.77
N LEU A 84 2.53 5.26 -8.20
CA LEU A 84 2.01 3.88 -8.15
C LEU A 84 0.52 3.86 -8.52
N ASN A 85 0.03 2.71 -8.84
CA ASN A 85 -1.39 2.37 -8.76
C ASN A 85 -1.59 0.86 -8.69
N SER A 86 -2.65 0.42 -8.02
CA SER A 86 -3.07 -0.96 -7.90
C SER A 86 -4.38 -1.22 -8.62
N ARG A 87 -4.54 -2.44 -9.11
CA ARG A 87 -5.79 -2.88 -9.73
C ARG A 87 -5.88 -4.40 -9.83
N PRO A 88 -7.10 -4.99 -9.83
CA PRO A 88 -7.27 -6.39 -10.17
C PRO A 88 -6.93 -6.65 -11.65
N THR A 89 -6.48 -7.85 -11.98
CA THR A 89 -6.41 -8.26 -13.39
C THR A 89 -7.82 -8.59 -13.89
N ILE A 90 -8.14 -8.14 -15.12
CA ILE A 90 -9.48 -8.30 -15.69
C ILE A 90 -9.90 -9.78 -15.70
N TRP A 91 -9.04 -10.68 -16.17
CA TRP A 91 -9.32 -12.12 -16.21
C TRP A 91 -9.59 -12.71 -14.82
N SER A 92 -8.79 -12.33 -13.79
CA SER A 92 -9.05 -12.84 -12.43
C SER A 92 -10.31 -12.25 -11.81
N MET A 93 -10.66 -11.03 -12.17
CA MET A 93 -11.88 -10.38 -11.69
C MET A 93 -13.15 -11.06 -12.24
N ILE A 94 -13.12 -11.49 -13.52
CA ILE A 94 -14.27 -12.11 -14.19
C ILE A 94 -14.38 -13.59 -13.83
N PHE A 95 -13.27 -14.34 -13.86
CA PHE A 95 -13.29 -15.81 -13.80
C PHE A 95 -12.90 -16.41 -12.45
N ARG A 96 -12.52 -15.60 -11.46
CA ARG A 96 -12.12 -16.10 -10.12
C ARG A 96 -13.03 -15.60 -9.01
N LYS A 97 -13.19 -16.42 -7.98
CA LYS A 97 -13.81 -15.97 -6.71
C LYS A 97 -13.00 -14.81 -6.12
N ARG A 98 -13.64 -13.93 -5.33
CA ARG A 98 -13.02 -12.72 -4.75
C ARG A 98 -11.70 -13.02 -4.04
N ALA A 99 -11.65 -14.05 -3.20
CA ALA A 99 -10.45 -14.47 -2.47
C ALA A 99 -9.28 -14.89 -3.38
N ASN A 100 -9.55 -15.31 -4.61
CA ASN A 100 -8.55 -15.80 -5.57
C ASN A 100 -8.20 -14.78 -6.65
N ARG A 101 -8.63 -13.53 -6.51
CA ARG A 101 -8.29 -12.46 -7.45
C ARG A 101 -6.79 -12.17 -7.41
N LYS A 102 -6.26 -11.86 -8.59
CA LYS A 102 -4.87 -11.42 -8.78
C LYS A 102 -4.82 -9.92 -8.96
N PHE A 103 -3.90 -9.26 -8.25
CA PHE A 103 -3.70 -7.83 -8.34
C PHE A 103 -2.35 -7.49 -8.92
N ILE A 104 -2.27 -6.32 -9.57
CA ILE A 104 -1.03 -5.76 -10.08
C ILE A 104 -0.84 -4.39 -9.46
N ILE A 105 0.31 -4.18 -8.82
CA ILE A 105 0.82 -2.86 -8.46
C ILE A 105 1.74 -2.41 -9.59
N ARG A 106 1.37 -1.32 -10.25
CA ARG A 106 2.18 -0.73 -11.31
C ARG A 106 3.04 0.37 -10.74
N ILE A 107 4.34 0.28 -10.97
CA ILE A 107 5.33 1.26 -10.56
C ILE A 107 5.69 2.10 -11.78
N ASN A 108 5.60 3.42 -11.64
CA ASN A 108 5.98 4.31 -12.73
C ASN A 108 7.49 4.23 -13.01
N ASN A 109 7.83 4.04 -14.27
CA ASN A 109 9.20 4.06 -14.79
C ASN A 109 9.42 5.11 -15.89
N ARG A 110 8.55 6.12 -15.99
CA ARG A 110 8.78 7.27 -16.88
C ARG A 110 9.94 8.11 -16.34
N LYS A 111 10.88 8.43 -17.20
CA LYS A 111 11.98 9.36 -16.91
C LYS A 111 11.60 10.83 -17.19
N GLU A 112 10.34 11.18 -17.01
CA GLU A 112 9.88 12.57 -17.23
C GLU A 112 9.88 13.32 -15.89
N ASP A 113 10.38 14.55 -15.90
CA ASP A 113 10.57 15.43 -14.73
C ASP A 113 9.27 15.90 -14.05
N SER A 114 8.13 15.40 -14.48
CA SER A 114 6.82 15.86 -14.02
C SER A 114 6.23 15.06 -12.85
N LEU A 115 6.79 13.90 -12.55
CA LEU A 115 6.22 12.93 -11.60
C LEU A 115 7.25 12.43 -10.60
N VAL A 116 6.78 12.11 -9.40
CA VAL A 116 7.63 11.46 -8.39
C VAL A 116 7.81 9.98 -8.73
N LEU A 117 9.05 9.53 -8.89
CA LEU A 117 9.36 8.11 -9.01
C LEU A 117 9.49 7.46 -7.63
N LEU A 118 9.03 6.22 -7.48
CA LEU A 118 9.13 5.50 -6.22
C LEU A 118 10.58 5.32 -5.73
N SER A 119 11.56 5.29 -6.64
CA SER A 119 12.99 5.16 -6.31
C SER A 119 13.50 6.28 -5.41
N VAL A 120 13.05 7.52 -5.63
CA VAL A 120 13.51 8.71 -4.89
C VAL A 120 12.67 9.03 -3.65
N VAL A 121 11.55 8.34 -3.43
CA VAL A 121 10.69 8.54 -2.25
C VAL A 121 11.42 8.08 -0.99
N PRO A 122 11.40 8.81 0.15
CA PRO A 122 11.96 8.39 1.43
C PRO A 122 11.34 7.08 1.94
N PHE A 123 12.06 6.35 2.78
CA PHE A 123 11.70 4.99 3.18
C PHE A 123 10.31 4.90 3.85
N ASN A 124 10.05 5.74 4.85
CA ASN A 124 8.75 5.76 5.53
C ASN A 124 7.62 6.18 4.58
N ALA A 125 7.84 7.18 3.74
CA ALA A 125 6.88 7.60 2.72
C ALA A 125 6.59 6.49 1.68
N LYS A 126 7.59 5.65 1.34
CA LYS A 126 7.37 4.45 0.49
C LYS A 126 6.41 3.46 1.16
N ILE A 127 6.56 3.23 2.46
CA ILE A 127 5.69 2.34 3.22
C ILE A 127 4.26 2.87 3.22
N GLY A 128 4.07 4.17 3.47
CA GLY A 128 2.75 4.82 3.44
C GLY A 128 2.07 4.72 2.08
N LEU A 129 2.80 5.05 1.00
CA LEU A 129 2.29 4.96 -0.35
C LEU A 129 1.94 3.51 -0.75
N LEU A 130 2.76 2.52 -0.35
CA LEU A 130 2.46 1.11 -0.57
C LEU A 130 1.26 0.64 0.25
N GLY A 131 1.12 1.12 1.49
CA GLY A 131 -0.06 0.88 2.33
C GLY A 131 -1.34 1.39 1.68
N HIS A 132 -1.31 2.59 1.09
CA HIS A 132 -2.42 3.14 0.30
C HIS A 132 -2.80 2.21 -0.87
N GLU A 133 -1.83 1.68 -1.61
CA GLU A 133 -2.09 0.73 -2.71
C GLU A 133 -2.65 -0.62 -2.21
N PHE A 134 -2.23 -1.09 -1.03
CA PHE A 134 -2.81 -2.28 -0.42
C PHE A 134 -4.24 -2.03 0.09
N SER A 135 -4.54 -0.84 0.56
CA SER A 135 -5.91 -0.43 0.92
C SER A 135 -6.86 -0.48 -0.28
N HIS A 136 -6.41 -0.06 -1.47
CA HIS A 136 -7.16 -0.28 -2.71
C HIS A 136 -7.42 -1.77 -2.98
N ILE A 137 -6.44 -2.64 -2.74
CA ILE A 137 -6.62 -4.09 -2.95
C ILE A 137 -7.68 -4.64 -2.00
N ILE A 138 -7.66 -4.25 -0.72
CA ILE A 138 -8.70 -4.62 0.25
C ILE A 138 -10.09 -4.13 -0.21
N ASP A 139 -10.21 -2.87 -0.64
CA ASP A 139 -11.47 -2.33 -1.15
C ASP A 139 -11.99 -3.18 -2.33
N TYR A 140 -11.14 -3.51 -3.29
CA TYR A 140 -11.52 -4.33 -4.43
C TYR A 140 -11.85 -5.78 -4.08
N GLN A 141 -11.19 -6.38 -3.08
CA GLN A 141 -11.52 -7.72 -2.61
C GLN A 141 -12.89 -7.78 -1.94
N ASN A 142 -13.26 -6.73 -1.22
CA ASN A 142 -14.56 -6.66 -0.52
C ASN A 142 -15.74 -6.39 -1.47
N LYS A 143 -15.48 -6.08 -2.75
CA LYS A 143 -16.53 -5.76 -3.72
C LYS A 143 -16.75 -6.89 -4.74
N ASN A 144 -18.01 -7.03 -5.17
CA ASN A 144 -18.34 -7.84 -6.34
C ASN A 144 -17.83 -7.15 -7.64
N ILE A 145 -18.00 -7.80 -8.78
CA ILE A 145 -17.52 -7.30 -10.08
C ILE A 145 -18.11 -5.91 -10.39
N SER A 146 -19.42 -5.74 -10.22
CA SER A 146 -20.08 -4.45 -10.47
C SER A 146 -19.57 -3.33 -9.54
N GLY A 147 -19.28 -3.65 -8.27
CA GLY A 147 -18.68 -2.72 -7.32
C GLY A 147 -17.27 -2.28 -7.74
N VAL A 148 -16.45 -3.20 -8.24
CA VAL A 148 -15.11 -2.84 -8.77
C VAL A 148 -15.23 -1.95 -10.01
N PHE A 149 -16.15 -2.24 -10.93
CA PHE A 149 -16.42 -1.36 -12.08
C PHE A 149 -16.91 0.03 -11.63
N LYS A 150 -17.80 0.10 -10.62
CA LYS A 150 -18.26 1.37 -10.04
C LYS A 150 -17.10 2.20 -9.49
N ARG A 151 -16.12 1.57 -8.80
CA ARG A 151 -14.89 2.25 -8.36
C ARG A 151 -14.07 2.78 -9.56
N GLY A 152 -13.87 1.97 -10.60
CA GLY A 152 -13.22 2.42 -11.84
C GLY A 152 -13.95 3.60 -12.49
N TRP A 153 -15.29 3.61 -12.46
CA TRP A 153 -16.10 4.71 -12.98
C TRP A 153 -15.98 6.00 -12.16
N SER A 154 -15.71 5.90 -10.85
CA SER A 154 -15.50 7.07 -9.98
C SER A 154 -14.36 7.96 -10.46
N TYR A 155 -13.35 7.39 -11.12
CA TYR A 155 -12.23 8.16 -11.68
C TYR A 155 -12.59 9.10 -12.83
N ARG A 156 -13.81 9.01 -13.39
CA ARG A 156 -14.30 9.91 -14.45
C ARG A 156 -14.86 11.22 -13.92
N ASN A 157 -15.15 11.30 -12.61
CA ASN A 157 -15.66 12.49 -11.95
C ASN A 157 -14.71 12.88 -10.82
N LYS A 158 -14.21 14.13 -10.81
CA LYS A 158 -13.23 14.64 -9.84
C LYS A 158 -13.70 14.42 -8.39
N LYS A 159 -14.94 14.85 -8.06
CA LYS A 159 -15.49 14.73 -6.71
C LYS A 159 -15.65 13.28 -6.23
N LYS A 160 -16.11 12.39 -7.12
CA LYS A 160 -16.23 10.96 -6.78
C LYS A 160 -14.87 10.30 -6.60
N LYS A 161 -13.88 10.72 -7.38
CA LYS A 161 -12.50 10.26 -7.24
C LYS A 161 -11.91 10.74 -5.91
N GLU A 162 -12.06 12.01 -5.58
CA GLU A 162 -11.63 12.57 -4.29
C GLU A 162 -12.21 11.77 -3.11
N LEU A 163 -13.53 11.60 -3.06
CA LEU A 163 -14.18 10.82 -2.01
C LEU A 163 -13.62 9.39 -1.92
N PHE A 164 -13.37 8.76 -3.05
CA PHE A 164 -12.82 7.41 -3.07
C PHE A 164 -11.39 7.37 -2.56
N GLU A 165 -10.51 8.27 -3.01
CA GLU A 165 -9.11 8.28 -2.58
C GLU A 165 -8.98 8.66 -1.09
N LYS A 166 -9.79 9.59 -0.59
CA LYS A 166 -9.85 9.92 0.85
C LYS A 166 -10.38 8.74 1.69
N GLU A 167 -11.32 7.93 1.18
CA GLU A 167 -11.74 6.67 1.81
C GLU A 167 -10.56 5.67 1.91
N ILE A 168 -9.76 5.55 0.85
CA ILE A 168 -8.58 4.68 0.83
C ILE A 168 -7.49 5.17 1.80
N ASP A 169 -7.26 6.48 1.86
CA ASP A 169 -6.35 7.08 2.84
C ASP A 169 -6.81 6.78 4.27
N SER A 170 -8.12 6.90 4.55
CA SER A 170 -8.70 6.57 5.86
C SER A 170 -8.52 5.09 6.23
N ILE A 171 -8.66 4.16 5.27
CA ILE A 171 -8.35 2.75 5.49
C ILE A 171 -6.88 2.59 5.84
N THR A 172 -5.96 3.26 5.15
CA THR A 172 -4.52 3.20 5.40
C THR A 172 -4.18 3.67 6.81
N ILE A 173 -4.79 4.78 7.25
CA ILE A 173 -4.63 5.34 8.61
C ILE A 173 -5.15 4.33 9.66
N SER A 174 -6.35 3.78 9.46
CA SER A 174 -6.95 2.81 10.40
C SER A 174 -6.14 1.53 10.57
N ARG A 175 -5.29 1.20 9.59
CA ARG A 175 -4.34 0.08 9.66
C ARG A 175 -3.09 0.40 10.49
N GLY A 176 -2.89 1.66 10.88
CA GLY A 176 -1.74 2.10 11.67
C GLY A 176 -0.58 2.64 10.83
N LEU A 177 -0.81 2.94 9.55
CA LEU A 177 0.17 3.55 8.64
C LEU A 177 -0.04 5.06 8.46
N GLY A 178 -0.74 5.71 9.37
CA GLY A 178 -1.06 7.13 9.28
C GLY A 178 0.18 8.03 9.19
N TRP A 179 1.21 7.77 10.03
CA TRP A 179 2.45 8.54 9.97
C TRP A 179 3.23 8.33 8.68
N GLN A 180 3.23 7.13 8.13
CA GLN A 180 3.90 6.82 6.86
C GLN A 180 3.15 7.46 5.68
N LEU A 181 1.83 7.50 5.74
CA LEU A 181 0.99 8.21 4.76
C LEU A 181 1.18 9.72 4.86
N TYR A 182 1.28 10.27 6.08
CA TYR A 182 1.65 11.66 6.33
C TYR A 182 3.00 12.01 5.69
N ASP A 183 4.03 11.18 5.91
CA ASP A 183 5.35 11.39 5.32
C ASP A 183 5.32 11.38 3.78
N TRP A 184 4.47 10.54 3.18
CA TRP A 184 4.23 10.55 1.74
C TRP A 184 3.57 11.85 1.28
N SER A 185 2.51 12.31 1.97
CA SER A 185 1.79 13.54 1.63
C SER A 185 2.72 14.76 1.72
N VAL A 186 3.45 14.91 2.83
CA VAL A 186 4.47 15.97 3.00
C VAL A 186 5.54 15.88 1.92
N TYR A 187 6.07 14.69 1.65
CA TYR A 187 7.12 14.53 0.65
C TYR A 187 6.66 14.99 -0.74
N VAL A 188 5.48 14.55 -1.18
CA VAL A 188 5.00 14.89 -2.53
C VAL A 188 4.63 16.37 -2.65
N LEU A 189 4.02 16.97 -1.64
CA LEU A 189 3.54 18.34 -1.69
C LEU A 189 4.65 19.37 -1.47
N GLU A 190 5.56 19.11 -0.53
CA GLU A 190 6.50 20.12 -0.05
C GLU A 190 7.95 19.86 -0.50
N LYS A 191 8.39 18.58 -0.48
CA LYS A 191 9.81 18.25 -0.64
C LYS A 191 10.19 17.75 -2.03
N SER A 192 9.22 17.25 -2.81
CA SER A 192 9.50 16.71 -4.13
C SER A 192 9.65 17.82 -5.19
N GLU A 193 10.39 17.51 -6.25
CA GLU A 193 10.52 18.37 -7.44
C GLU A 193 9.37 18.15 -8.45
N ALA A 194 8.28 17.50 -8.03
CA ALA A 194 7.13 17.32 -8.89
C ALA A 194 6.56 18.65 -9.37
N ARG A 195 6.06 18.69 -10.60
CA ARG A 195 5.43 19.89 -11.17
C ARG A 195 4.25 20.34 -10.33
N GLN A 196 3.98 21.65 -10.33
CA GLN A 196 2.90 22.24 -9.54
C GLN A 196 1.53 21.66 -9.87
N GLU A 197 1.28 21.31 -11.14
CA GLU A 197 0.03 20.67 -11.56
C GLU A 197 -0.16 19.29 -10.92
N TYR A 198 0.94 18.53 -10.72
CA TYR A 198 0.88 17.24 -10.03
C TYR A 198 0.66 17.43 -8.52
N LYS A 199 1.29 18.43 -7.91
CA LYS A 199 1.07 18.78 -6.49
C LYS A 199 -0.37 19.24 -6.26
N ALA A 200 -0.88 20.13 -7.10
CA ALA A 200 -2.27 20.60 -7.06
C ALA A 200 -3.26 19.43 -7.23
N PHE A 201 -3.02 18.52 -8.18
CA PHE A 201 -3.81 17.31 -8.34
C PHE A 201 -3.78 16.44 -7.07
N LYS A 202 -2.63 16.29 -6.42
CA LYS A 202 -2.52 15.52 -5.18
C LYS A 202 -3.30 16.17 -4.04
N LYS A 203 -3.17 17.46 -3.87
CA LYS A 203 -3.92 18.26 -2.88
C LYS A 203 -5.43 18.17 -3.06
N ASP A 204 -5.90 18.21 -4.30
CA ASP A 204 -7.32 18.15 -4.65
C ASP A 204 -7.99 16.79 -4.41
N ILE A 205 -7.22 15.70 -4.38
CA ILE A 205 -7.78 14.34 -4.49
C ILE A 205 -7.53 13.50 -3.22
N TYR A 206 -6.43 13.75 -2.51
CA TYR A 206 -5.98 12.96 -1.35
C TYR A 206 -6.10 13.76 -0.07
N LEU A 207 -5.96 13.10 1.08
CA LEU A 207 -5.87 13.79 2.36
C LEU A 207 -4.58 14.63 2.42
N GLU A 208 -4.73 15.88 2.83
CA GLU A 208 -3.60 16.75 3.13
C GLU A 208 -2.94 16.36 4.48
N PRO A 209 -1.67 16.76 4.74
CA PRO A 209 -0.97 16.36 5.96
C PRO A 209 -1.75 16.65 7.25
N ASP A 210 -2.40 17.81 7.34
CA ASP A 210 -3.17 18.19 8.53
C ASP A 210 -4.47 17.38 8.68
N GLU A 211 -5.12 17.02 7.56
CA GLU A 211 -6.27 16.10 7.57
C GLU A 211 -5.86 14.71 8.07
N ILE A 212 -4.68 14.21 7.64
CA ILE A 212 -4.13 12.91 8.10
C ILE A 212 -3.85 12.93 9.60
N LYS A 213 -3.21 13.99 10.11
CA LYS A 213 -2.96 14.15 11.56
C LYS A 213 -4.26 14.13 12.36
N LYS A 214 -5.25 14.91 11.93
CA LYS A 214 -6.56 14.97 12.60
C LYS A 214 -7.28 13.63 12.65
N LEU A 215 -7.09 12.76 11.66
CA LEU A 215 -7.68 11.42 11.65
C LEU A 215 -6.92 10.39 12.50
N MET A 216 -5.72 10.74 12.99
CA MET A 216 -4.92 9.90 13.90
C MET A 216 -5.13 10.23 15.37
N GLU A 217 -5.71 11.41 15.68
CA GLU A 217 -6.10 11.84 17.02
C GLU A 217 -7.38 11.14 17.48
#